data_8399f13880c64b88869b5a7dc2457403
#
_entry.id   8399f13880c64b88869b5a7dc2457403
#
_cell.length_a   1.000
_cell.length_b   1.000
_cell.length_c   1.000
_cell.angle_alpha   90.00
_cell.angle_beta   90.00
_cell.angle_gamma   90.00
#
_symmetry.space_group_name_H-M   'P 1'
#
loop_
_entity.id
_entity.type
_entity.pdbx_description
1 polymer ?
#
loop_
_entity_poly.entity_id
_entity_poly.type
_entity_poly.pdbx_seq_one_letter_code
_entity_poly.pdbx_strand_id
1 'polypeptide(L)'
;MTRTEPWRPQWHFSAHRNWINDPNGLIWLDGPSGGEYHLFFQYNPNGSQWGHMSWGHAVSTDLLNWQELPVAIPEDERTSIFSGSVVLDRHNTSGFGRDGVAPLVACYTGCLRRNEGGQAQELAYSTDRGRTW
;
A
#
# COMPACT_ATOMS: atom_id res chain seq x y z
N MET A 1 -17.50 -10.42 -5.13
CA MET A 1 -17.17 -11.76 -5.68
C MET A 1 -17.21 -12.77 -4.55
N THR A 2 -17.96 -13.86 -4.68
CA THR A 2 -17.95 -14.96 -3.71
C THR A 2 -16.61 -15.68 -3.81
N ARG A 3 -15.82 -15.62 -2.74
CA ARG A 3 -14.56 -16.35 -2.62
C ARG A 3 -14.90 -17.79 -2.28
N THR A 4 -14.65 -18.69 -3.19
CA THR A 4 -15.08 -20.12 -3.10
C THR A 4 -13.97 -21.07 -2.69
N GLU A 5 -12.74 -20.59 -2.50
CA GLU A 5 -11.65 -21.46 -2.06
C GLU A 5 -11.85 -21.88 -0.59
N PRO A 6 -11.77 -23.19 -0.29
CA PRO A 6 -12.13 -23.70 1.04
C PRO A 6 -11.24 -23.20 2.17
N TRP A 7 -10.03 -22.79 1.89
CA TRP A 7 -9.04 -22.33 2.88
C TRP A 7 -8.89 -20.81 2.95
N ARG A 8 -9.65 -20.05 2.15
CA ARG A 8 -9.58 -18.60 2.18
C ARG A 8 -10.21 -18.05 3.45
N PRO A 9 -9.54 -17.15 4.18
CA PRO A 9 -10.11 -16.49 5.35
C PRO A 9 -11.43 -15.79 5.03
N GLN A 10 -12.40 -15.90 5.94
CA GLN A 10 -13.72 -15.27 5.80
C GLN A 10 -13.74 -13.86 6.42
N TRP A 11 -12.88 -13.61 7.40
CA TRP A 11 -12.92 -12.42 8.25
C TRP A 11 -11.70 -11.51 8.09
N HIS A 12 -10.64 -12.00 7.47
CA HIS A 12 -9.41 -11.26 7.28
C HIS A 12 -9.25 -10.88 5.80
N PHE A 13 -8.61 -9.73 5.58
CA PHE A 13 -8.15 -9.39 4.25
C PHE A 13 -7.25 -10.50 3.68
N SER A 14 -7.47 -10.85 2.44
CA SER A 14 -6.54 -11.67 1.65
C SER A 14 -6.66 -11.24 0.19
N ALA A 15 -5.52 -11.05 -0.48
CA ALA A 15 -5.50 -10.70 -1.89
C ALA A 15 -6.20 -11.74 -2.77
N HIS A 16 -6.71 -11.33 -3.93
CA HIS A 16 -7.38 -12.25 -4.85
C HIS A 16 -6.46 -13.37 -5.32
N ARG A 17 -5.19 -13.07 -5.46
CA ARG A 17 -4.16 -14.00 -5.93
C ARG A 17 -2.77 -13.56 -5.48
N ASN A 18 -1.79 -14.41 -5.68
CA ASN A 18 -0.37 -14.15 -5.51
C ASN A 18 0.07 -14.04 -4.04
N TRP A 19 1.37 -13.82 -3.85
CA TRP A 19 1.99 -13.72 -2.53
C TRP A 19 1.65 -12.40 -1.84
N ILE A 20 1.28 -12.50 -0.55
CA ILE A 20 1.18 -11.36 0.36
C ILE A 20 1.90 -11.69 1.67
N ASN A 21 2.41 -10.67 2.36
CA ASN A 21 2.89 -10.78 3.75
C ASN A 21 2.51 -9.53 4.56
N ASP A 22 3.44 -8.72 5.03
CA ASP A 22 3.20 -7.67 6.01
C ASP A 22 2.11 -6.67 5.59
N PRO A 23 1.16 -6.35 6.48
CA PRO A 23 0.31 -5.19 6.31
C PRO A 23 1.14 -3.91 6.48
N ASN A 24 0.84 -2.90 5.69
CA ASN A 24 1.50 -1.60 5.67
C ASN A 24 0.47 -0.48 5.71
N GLY A 25 0.80 0.62 6.36
CA GLY A 25 0.12 1.90 6.20
C GLY A 25 -1.39 1.89 6.36
N LEU A 26 -1.96 1.10 7.28
CA LEU A 26 -3.40 1.14 7.56
C LEU A 26 -3.79 2.54 8.05
N ILE A 27 -4.63 3.22 7.30
CA ILE A 27 -5.05 4.59 7.60
C ILE A 27 -6.53 4.81 7.23
N TRP A 28 -7.23 5.60 8.04
CA TRP A 28 -8.55 6.11 7.74
C TRP A 28 -8.46 7.49 7.09
N LEU A 29 -9.20 7.69 6.00
CA LEU A 29 -9.32 8.98 5.33
C LEU A 29 -10.78 9.40 5.28
N ASP A 30 -11.10 10.53 5.93
CA ASP A 30 -12.41 11.15 5.84
C ASP A 30 -12.76 11.54 4.39
N GLY A 31 -14.03 11.47 4.03
CA GLY A 31 -14.51 11.85 2.70
C GLY A 31 -15.93 12.44 2.75
N PRO A 32 -16.38 13.12 1.68
CA PRO A 32 -17.69 13.78 1.64
C PRO A 32 -18.89 12.85 1.85
N SER A 33 -18.76 11.59 1.47
CA SER A 33 -19.80 10.56 1.61
C SER A 33 -19.51 9.54 2.72
N GLY A 34 -18.72 9.93 3.73
CA GLY A 34 -18.11 9.06 4.70
C GLY A 34 -16.62 8.91 4.39
N GLY A 35 -15.93 8.05 5.10
CA GLY A 35 -14.51 7.79 4.88
C GLY A 35 -14.25 6.39 4.37
N GLU A 36 -12.99 6.07 4.20
CA GLU A 36 -12.53 4.73 3.87
C GLU A 36 -11.21 4.42 4.57
N TYR A 37 -11.05 3.18 4.97
CA TYR A 37 -9.78 2.62 5.39
C TYR A 37 -8.97 2.27 4.15
N HIS A 38 -7.69 2.61 4.17
CA HIS A 38 -6.71 2.15 3.20
C HIS A 38 -5.79 1.15 3.88
N LEU A 39 -5.60 0.02 3.28
CA LEU A 39 -4.63 -1.00 3.67
C LEU A 39 -3.66 -1.19 2.52
N PHE A 40 -2.39 -0.96 2.78
CA PHE A 40 -1.33 -1.39 1.90
C PHE A 40 -0.72 -2.68 2.42
N PHE A 41 -0.05 -3.43 1.58
CA PHE A 41 0.52 -4.72 1.99
C PHE A 41 1.64 -5.13 1.06
N GLN A 42 2.59 -5.89 1.61
CA GLN A 42 3.64 -6.51 0.80
C GLN A 42 3.01 -7.47 -0.19
N TYR A 43 3.35 -7.32 -1.46
CA TYR A 43 2.69 -8.01 -2.55
C TYR A 43 3.66 -8.37 -3.66
N ASN A 44 3.59 -9.60 -4.15
CA ASN A 44 4.23 -9.97 -5.41
C ASN A 44 3.18 -9.96 -6.53
N PRO A 45 3.12 -8.95 -7.39
CA PRO A 45 2.11 -8.90 -8.46
C PRO A 45 2.32 -10.00 -9.53
N ASN A 46 3.50 -10.63 -9.58
CA ASN A 46 3.91 -11.52 -10.64
C ASN A 46 3.83 -13.00 -10.29
N GLY A 47 3.61 -13.35 -9.01
CA GLY A 47 3.59 -14.76 -8.63
C GLY A 47 3.24 -15.07 -7.19
N SER A 48 3.15 -16.37 -6.89
CA SER A 48 2.78 -16.91 -5.57
C SER A 48 3.98 -17.25 -4.67
N GLN A 49 5.17 -16.84 -5.07
CA GLN A 49 6.39 -16.97 -4.28
C GLN A 49 6.83 -15.60 -3.78
N TRP A 50 7.59 -15.59 -2.68
CA TRP A 50 8.21 -14.36 -2.22
C TRP A 50 9.18 -13.80 -3.29
N GLY A 51 9.09 -12.53 -3.55
CA GLY A 51 9.89 -11.83 -4.55
C GLY A 51 9.09 -10.71 -5.19
N HIS A 52 9.71 -9.90 -6.00
CA HIS A 52 9.05 -8.78 -6.70
C HIS A 52 8.23 -7.89 -5.77
N MET A 53 8.80 -7.62 -4.56
CA MET A 53 8.07 -6.91 -3.52
C MET A 53 7.67 -5.51 -3.94
N SER A 54 6.37 -5.32 -3.94
CA SER A 54 5.66 -4.07 -4.23
C SER A 54 4.65 -3.82 -3.10
N TRP A 55 4.03 -2.66 -3.04
CA TRP A 55 2.87 -2.45 -2.19
C TRP A 55 1.57 -2.67 -2.96
N GLY A 56 0.84 -3.71 -2.59
CA GLY A 56 -0.56 -3.87 -2.93
C GLY A 56 -1.41 -2.85 -2.18
N HIS A 57 -2.65 -2.64 -2.61
CA HIS A 57 -3.56 -1.67 -2.03
C HIS A 57 -4.99 -2.21 -2.00
N ALA A 58 -5.67 -2.01 -0.89
CA ALA A 58 -7.09 -2.28 -0.75
C ALA A 58 -7.77 -1.19 0.07
N VAL A 59 -9.07 -0.99 -0.16
CA VAL A 59 -9.90 -0.04 0.59
C VAL A 59 -11.12 -0.72 1.16
N SER A 60 -11.60 -0.21 2.30
CA SER A 60 -12.81 -0.70 2.97
C SER A 60 -13.50 0.43 3.73
N THR A 61 -14.80 0.36 3.85
CA THR A 61 -15.58 1.27 4.73
C THR A 61 -15.88 0.65 6.10
N ASP A 62 -15.64 -0.64 6.29
CA ASP A 62 -16.07 -1.39 7.48
C ASP A 62 -15.00 -2.36 8.05
N LEU A 63 -13.80 -2.42 7.44
CA LEU A 63 -12.69 -3.33 7.77
C LEU A 63 -12.98 -4.83 7.51
N LEU A 64 -14.16 -5.16 7.03
CA LEU A 64 -14.59 -6.54 6.73
C LEU A 64 -14.65 -6.78 5.23
N ASN A 65 -15.24 -5.83 4.51
CA ASN A 65 -15.40 -5.91 3.06
C ASN A 65 -14.34 -5.03 2.38
N TRP A 66 -13.42 -5.67 1.69
CA TRP A 66 -12.29 -5.01 1.04
C TRP A 66 -12.40 -5.03 -0.47
N GLN A 67 -12.10 -3.91 -1.09
CA GLN A 67 -11.93 -3.77 -2.53
C GLN A 67 -10.44 -3.60 -2.83
N GLU A 68 -9.86 -4.52 -3.60
CA GLU A 68 -8.49 -4.35 -4.10
C GLU A 68 -8.45 -3.26 -5.17
N LEU A 69 -7.39 -2.49 -5.11
CA LEU A 69 -7.04 -1.45 -6.08
C LEU A 69 -5.76 -1.86 -6.84
N PRO A 70 -5.37 -1.12 -7.88
CA PRO A 70 -4.07 -1.32 -8.51
C PRO A 70 -2.92 -1.22 -7.51
N VAL A 71 -1.79 -1.84 -7.85
CA VAL A 71 -0.55 -1.75 -7.06
C VAL A 71 -0.22 -0.28 -6.80
N ALA A 72 -0.03 0.07 -5.52
CA ALA A 72 0.22 1.45 -5.11
C ALA A 72 1.64 1.90 -5.41
N ILE A 73 2.62 1.14 -4.92
CA ILE A 73 4.04 1.42 -5.13
C ILE A 73 4.69 0.17 -5.73
N PRO A 74 4.85 0.12 -7.05
CA PRO A 74 5.47 -1.02 -7.71
C PRO A 74 6.99 -1.02 -7.50
N GLU A 75 7.59 -2.22 -7.45
CA GLU A 75 9.03 -2.33 -7.59
C GLU A 75 9.50 -1.74 -8.91
N ASP A 76 10.74 -1.30 -8.95
CA ASP A 76 11.42 -0.88 -10.17
C ASP A 76 12.74 -1.64 -10.38
N GLU A 77 13.53 -1.24 -11.38
CA GLU A 77 14.83 -1.86 -11.69
C GLU A 77 15.86 -1.67 -10.57
N ARG A 78 15.66 -0.71 -9.70
CA ARG A 78 16.59 -0.30 -8.66
C ARG A 78 16.23 -0.84 -7.30
N THR A 79 14.92 -0.93 -7.00
CA THR A 79 14.42 -1.06 -5.64
C THR A 79 13.25 -2.04 -5.58
N SER A 80 13.33 -3.02 -4.69
CA SER A 80 12.15 -3.75 -4.20
C SER A 80 11.56 -2.99 -3.01
N ILE A 81 10.24 -2.88 -2.97
CA ILE A 81 9.54 -2.05 -1.98
C ILE A 81 9.20 -2.90 -0.75
N PHE A 82 9.92 -2.68 0.33
CA PHE A 82 9.74 -3.38 1.59
C PHE A 82 8.77 -2.64 2.51
N SER A 83 8.57 -3.17 3.72
CA SER A 83 7.54 -2.69 4.63
C SER A 83 7.76 -1.27 5.11
N GLY A 84 6.65 -0.64 5.47
CA GLY A 84 6.63 0.74 5.95
C GLY A 84 5.26 1.17 6.46
N SER A 85 5.06 2.47 6.54
CA SER A 85 3.85 3.09 7.06
C SER A 85 3.40 4.28 6.20
N VAL A 86 2.16 4.72 6.40
CA VAL A 86 1.58 5.88 5.71
C VAL A 86 1.01 6.84 6.74
N VAL A 87 1.20 8.13 6.52
CA VAL A 87 0.60 9.20 7.31
C VAL A 87 -0.11 10.21 6.41
N LEU A 88 -1.17 10.81 6.91
CA LEU A 88 -1.77 12.00 6.30
C LEU A 88 -1.07 13.23 6.86
N ASP A 89 -0.28 13.91 6.04
CA ASP A 89 0.41 15.13 6.41
C ASP A 89 -0.53 16.35 6.33
N ARG A 90 -1.38 16.48 7.33
CA ARG A 90 -2.45 17.49 7.39
C ARG A 90 -1.95 18.93 7.26
N HIS A 91 -0.74 19.19 7.68
CA HIS A 91 -0.14 20.52 7.70
C HIS A 91 0.85 20.75 6.56
N ASN A 92 0.98 19.78 5.67
CA ASN A 92 1.94 19.82 4.55
C ASN A 92 3.36 20.14 5.00
N THR A 93 3.78 19.55 6.13
CA THR A 93 5.12 19.72 6.68
C THR A 93 6.21 19.14 5.79
N SER A 94 5.86 18.11 5.00
CA SER A 94 6.73 17.53 3.99
C SER A 94 6.94 18.42 2.77
N GLY A 95 6.01 19.37 2.50
CA GLY A 95 6.01 20.18 1.29
C GLY A 95 5.53 19.45 0.03
N PHE A 96 5.02 18.21 0.14
CA PHE A 96 4.55 17.43 -1.01
C PHE A 96 3.11 17.74 -1.44
N GLY A 97 2.33 18.42 -0.56
CA GLY A 97 0.97 18.83 -0.87
C GLY A 97 0.93 19.93 -1.92
N ARG A 98 -0.13 19.90 -2.74
CA ARG A 98 -0.35 20.89 -3.80
C ARG A 98 -1.79 21.38 -3.76
N ASP A 99 -2.01 22.62 -4.15
CA ASP A 99 -3.34 23.24 -4.29
C ASP A 99 -4.25 23.08 -3.05
N GLY A 100 -3.64 23.14 -1.85
CA GLY A 100 -4.37 22.98 -0.58
C GLY A 100 -4.71 21.54 -0.22
N VAL A 101 -4.27 20.56 -1.00
CA VAL A 101 -4.47 19.14 -0.71
C VAL A 101 -3.37 18.62 0.22
N ALA A 102 -3.76 18.10 1.39
CA ALA A 102 -2.85 17.42 2.31
C ALA A 102 -2.39 16.09 1.69
N PRO A 103 -1.09 15.85 1.57
CA PRO A 103 -0.61 14.61 0.96
C PRO A 103 -0.68 13.43 1.94
N LEU A 104 -0.89 12.22 1.41
CA LEU A 104 -0.43 11.01 2.07
C LEU A 104 1.07 10.87 1.83
N VAL A 105 1.80 10.53 2.86
CA VAL A 105 3.25 10.27 2.77
C VAL A 105 3.51 8.86 3.27
N ALA A 106 4.05 8.03 2.39
CA ALA A 106 4.58 6.71 2.72
C ALA A 106 6.06 6.84 3.08
N CYS A 107 6.45 6.21 4.20
CA CYS A 107 7.84 5.98 4.55
C CYS A 107 8.07 4.46 4.59
N TYR A 108 8.95 3.97 3.76
CA TYR A 108 9.17 2.53 3.60
C TYR A 108 10.64 2.21 3.42
N THR A 109 10.98 0.93 3.52
CA THR A 109 12.33 0.46 3.25
C THR A 109 12.45 0.04 1.79
N GLY A 110 13.29 0.74 1.05
CA GLY A 110 13.75 0.32 -0.27
C GLY A 110 14.90 -0.67 -0.16
N CYS A 111 14.75 -1.87 -0.72
CA CYS A 111 15.85 -2.84 -0.86
C CYS A 111 16.55 -2.63 -2.20
N LEU A 112 17.74 -2.05 -2.13
CA LEU A 112 18.51 -1.60 -3.30
C LEU A 112 19.19 -2.77 -4.00
N ARG A 113 18.73 -3.14 -5.18
CA ARG A 113 19.22 -4.29 -5.95
C ARG A 113 20.66 -4.16 -6.40
N ARG A 114 21.14 -2.93 -6.65
CA ARG A 114 22.50 -2.66 -7.13
C ARG A 114 23.58 -2.67 -6.04
N ASN A 115 23.18 -2.70 -4.76
CA ASN A 115 24.08 -2.61 -3.61
C ASN A 115 24.12 -3.91 -2.81
N GLU A 116 24.03 -5.07 -3.46
CA GLU A 116 24.10 -6.41 -2.81
C GLU A 116 23.16 -6.55 -1.59
N GLY A 117 21.94 -6.00 -1.69
CA GLY A 117 20.95 -6.06 -0.62
C GLY A 117 21.04 -4.91 0.38
N GLY A 118 21.69 -3.81 0.06
CA GLY A 118 21.63 -2.59 0.87
C GLY A 118 20.21 -2.09 1.00
N GLN A 119 19.87 -1.52 2.16
CA GLN A 119 18.54 -0.98 2.45
C GLN A 119 18.65 0.51 2.76
N ALA A 120 17.64 1.27 2.34
CA ALA A 120 17.49 2.69 2.65
C ALA A 120 16.05 3.02 2.99
N GLN A 121 15.83 4.05 3.80
CA GLN A 121 14.50 4.62 3.96
C GLN A 121 14.17 5.48 2.74
N GLU A 122 13.00 5.25 2.18
CA GLU A 122 12.50 5.96 1.01
C GLU A 122 11.13 6.57 1.33
N LEU A 123 10.77 7.60 0.57
CA LEU A 123 9.49 8.27 0.66
C LEU A 123 8.78 8.21 -0.68
N ALA A 124 7.48 7.98 -0.63
CA ALA A 124 6.55 8.26 -1.72
C ALA A 124 5.40 9.11 -1.19
N TYR A 125 4.72 9.86 -2.06
CA TYR A 125 3.56 10.64 -1.66
C TYR A 125 2.43 10.55 -2.67
N SER A 126 1.23 10.83 -2.20
CA SER A 126 0.00 10.87 -3.00
C SER A 126 -0.80 12.12 -2.65
N THR A 127 -1.31 12.82 -3.66
CA THR A 127 -2.23 13.95 -3.52
C THR A 127 -3.65 13.63 -4.01
N ASP A 128 -3.92 12.39 -4.35
CA ASP A 128 -5.21 11.88 -4.84
C ASP A 128 -5.81 10.80 -3.93
N ARG A 129 -5.57 10.93 -2.63
CA ARG A 129 -6.06 9.99 -1.61
C ARG A 129 -5.52 8.56 -1.79
N GLY A 130 -4.26 8.43 -2.17
CA GLY A 130 -3.58 7.13 -2.29
C GLY A 130 -3.91 6.36 -3.58
N ARG A 131 -4.56 6.98 -4.55
CA ARG A 131 -4.88 6.30 -5.82
C ARG A 131 -3.67 6.21 -6.73
N THR A 132 -2.79 7.23 -6.70
CA THR A 132 -1.48 7.21 -7.35
C THR A 132 -0.39 7.71 -6.40
N TRP A 133 0.83 7.27 -6.65
CA TRP A 133 2.00 7.57 -5.80
C TRP A 133 3.18 8.01 -6.65
#